data_d0c1ae71a561616aee4d5cafeac712d1
#
_entry.id   d0c1ae71a561616aee4d5cafeac712d1
#
_cell.length_a   1.000
_cell.length_b   1.000
_cell.length_c   1.000
_cell.angle_alpha   90.00
_cell.angle_beta   90.00
_cell.angle_gamma   90.00
#
_symmetry.space_group_name_H-M   'P 1'
#
loop_
_entity.id
_entity.type
_entity.pdbx_description
1 polymer ?
#
loop_
_entity_poly.entity_id
_entity_poly.type
_entity_poly.pdbx_seq_one_letter_code
_entity_poly.pdbx_strand_id
1 'polypeptide(L)'
;DALEKKASVYVINRENVVWLCEKHHWDFDMIVIDELSSFKSYQAKRFKALRRYRPKAIRVVGLTGTPGNLMDLWAEIGILDMGQRLGRYIGAYRDRFFLPDKRNRNIIYSYKPRDGAEEAIYNLISDICISMKAEDYLSMPECLYHRVEVRMDEKEEKLYRQMEKDMLLPFEDGDVDAVNAAALSGKLLQMANGAVYDENHKVRHIHDKKLDALEDLIEAANGKPVLVAYWYQHDLDRIVERFKAVPLKAAGDIRKWKEGKIPVAAIHPASAGHGLNIQDGGHILIWFGLTWSLELYMQCNARLWRQGQRETVMIYHIINKGTLDEDAMRSLEQKDCGQSAIIDAVKARIGGVNGASRKDD
;
A
#
# COMPACT_ATOMS: atom_id res chain seq x y z
N ASP A 1 20.88 -16.75 -24.74
CA ASP A 1 19.70 -16.52 -23.94
C ASP A 1 19.82 -17.18 -22.57
N ALA A 2 19.30 -16.57 -21.51
CA ALA A 2 19.45 -17.13 -20.15
C ALA A 2 18.75 -18.48 -19.98
N LEU A 3 17.62 -18.68 -20.66
CA LEU A 3 16.85 -19.93 -20.63
C LEU A 3 17.47 -21.07 -21.43
N GLU A 4 18.42 -20.79 -22.34
CA GLU A 4 19.14 -21.80 -23.11
C GLU A 4 20.33 -22.37 -22.31
N LYS A 5 20.76 -21.68 -21.27
CA LYS A 5 21.81 -22.14 -20.38
C LYS A 5 21.24 -23.12 -19.35
N LYS A 6 21.84 -24.29 -19.24
CA LYS A 6 21.46 -25.27 -18.22
C LYS A 6 21.78 -24.71 -16.83
N ALA A 7 20.75 -24.50 -16.00
CA ALA A 7 20.86 -24.02 -14.63
C ALA A 7 19.88 -24.76 -13.73
N SER A 8 20.21 -24.86 -12.43
CA SER A 8 19.32 -25.47 -11.43
C SER A 8 18.19 -24.52 -11.02
N VAL A 9 18.39 -23.20 -11.16
CA VAL A 9 17.41 -22.17 -10.79
C VAL A 9 17.41 -21.09 -11.85
N TYR A 10 16.22 -20.71 -12.29
CA TYR A 10 15.98 -19.58 -13.17
C TYR A 10 15.16 -18.52 -12.42
N VAL A 11 15.65 -17.30 -12.41
CA VAL A 11 14.96 -16.16 -11.76
C VAL A 11 14.42 -15.21 -12.81
N ILE A 12 13.15 -14.87 -12.71
CA ILE A 12 12.47 -14.00 -13.65
C ILE A 12 11.60 -12.97 -12.91
N ASN A 13 11.53 -11.77 -13.43
CA ASN A 13 10.60 -10.76 -12.92
C ASN A 13 9.16 -11.20 -13.21
N ARG A 14 8.26 -10.96 -12.26
CA ARG A 14 6.83 -11.30 -12.36
C ARG A 14 6.12 -10.69 -13.57
N GLU A 15 6.57 -9.54 -14.05
CA GLU A 15 6.04 -8.87 -15.24
C GLU A 15 6.26 -9.71 -16.50
N ASN A 16 7.29 -10.53 -16.54
CA ASN A 16 7.65 -11.37 -17.65
C ASN A 16 6.98 -12.77 -17.63
N VAL A 17 6.15 -13.07 -16.61
CA VAL A 17 5.48 -14.38 -16.50
C VAL A 17 4.60 -14.68 -17.70
N VAL A 18 3.88 -13.68 -18.23
CA VAL A 18 3.04 -13.87 -19.43
C VAL A 18 3.89 -14.25 -20.63
N TRP A 19 4.99 -13.52 -20.85
CA TRP A 19 5.95 -13.80 -21.93
C TRP A 19 6.57 -15.20 -21.79
N LEU A 20 7.00 -15.59 -20.58
CA LEU A 20 7.54 -16.93 -20.33
C LEU A 20 6.53 -18.02 -20.67
N CYS A 21 5.29 -17.86 -20.24
CA CYS A 21 4.22 -18.81 -20.48
C CYS A 21 3.84 -18.94 -21.97
N GLU A 22 3.91 -17.86 -22.74
CA GLU A 22 3.45 -17.84 -24.14
C GLU A 22 4.54 -18.17 -25.15
N LYS A 23 5.79 -17.86 -24.86
CA LYS A 23 6.90 -17.87 -25.82
C LYS A 23 7.91 -18.98 -25.59
N HIS A 24 7.92 -19.63 -24.42
CA HIS A 24 8.91 -20.63 -24.09
C HIS A 24 8.30 -21.98 -23.77
N HIS A 25 9.08 -23.05 -24.03
CA HIS A 25 8.71 -24.38 -23.62
C HIS A 25 8.78 -24.45 -22.08
N TRP A 26 7.71 -24.95 -21.46
CA TRP A 26 7.64 -25.06 -20.03
C TRP A 26 8.28 -26.37 -19.58
N ASP A 27 9.42 -26.26 -18.93
CA ASP A 27 10.24 -27.40 -18.50
C ASP A 27 10.72 -27.24 -17.06
N PHE A 28 9.83 -26.70 -16.21
CA PHE A 28 10.15 -26.44 -14.82
C PHE A 28 9.35 -27.36 -13.89
N ASP A 29 10.05 -28.11 -13.04
CA ASP A 29 9.44 -29.02 -12.05
C ASP A 29 8.83 -28.24 -10.89
N MET A 30 9.42 -27.13 -10.52
CA MET A 30 9.03 -26.32 -9.35
C MET A 30 8.90 -24.85 -9.70
N ILE A 31 7.87 -24.23 -9.17
CA ILE A 31 7.65 -22.79 -9.23
C ILE A 31 7.71 -22.22 -7.81
N VAL A 32 8.54 -21.20 -7.61
CA VAL A 32 8.54 -20.39 -6.39
C VAL A 32 8.07 -19.00 -6.75
N ILE A 33 6.96 -18.58 -6.16
CA ILE A 33 6.37 -17.26 -6.36
C ILE A 33 6.71 -16.39 -5.16
N ASP A 34 7.67 -15.50 -5.34
CA ASP A 34 7.91 -14.44 -4.36
C ASP A 34 6.86 -13.34 -4.55
N GLU A 35 6.28 -12.86 -3.46
CA GLU A 35 5.15 -11.95 -3.42
C GLU A 35 3.90 -12.54 -4.11
N LEU A 36 3.38 -13.66 -3.58
CA LEU A 36 2.19 -14.36 -4.09
C LEU A 36 0.97 -13.42 -4.18
N SER A 37 0.84 -12.46 -3.28
CA SER A 37 -0.21 -11.42 -3.30
C SER A 37 -0.29 -10.65 -4.61
N SER A 38 0.79 -10.61 -5.39
CA SER A 38 0.79 -10.02 -6.74
C SER A 38 -0.11 -10.78 -7.74
N PHE A 39 -0.54 -12.00 -7.42
CA PHE A 39 -1.44 -12.83 -8.23
C PHE A 39 -2.88 -12.88 -7.71
N LYS A 40 -3.24 -12.05 -6.72
CA LYS A 40 -4.59 -11.99 -6.12
C LYS A 40 -5.72 -11.68 -7.10
N SER A 41 -5.43 -10.98 -8.20
CA SER A 41 -6.44 -10.68 -9.23
C SER A 41 -6.57 -11.82 -10.25
N TYR A 42 -7.64 -12.60 -10.15
CA TYR A 42 -7.95 -13.69 -11.08
C TYR A 42 -8.23 -13.23 -12.53
N GLN A 43 -8.54 -11.96 -12.73
CA GLN A 43 -8.75 -11.36 -14.04
C GLN A 43 -7.43 -10.96 -14.72
N ALA A 44 -6.36 -10.79 -13.97
CA ALA A 44 -5.07 -10.35 -14.48
C ALA A 44 -4.48 -11.36 -15.49
N LYS A 45 -3.87 -10.85 -16.56
CA LYS A 45 -3.23 -11.67 -17.60
C LYS A 45 -2.20 -12.65 -17.01
N ARG A 46 -1.37 -12.18 -16.06
CA ARG A 46 -0.35 -13.00 -15.40
C ARG A 46 -0.96 -14.18 -14.61
N PHE A 47 -2.08 -13.96 -13.89
CA PHE A 47 -2.78 -15.04 -13.19
C PHE A 47 -3.28 -16.09 -14.17
N LYS A 48 -3.97 -15.67 -15.25
CA LYS A 48 -4.50 -16.57 -16.29
C LYS A 48 -3.40 -17.36 -16.99
N ALA A 49 -2.29 -16.69 -17.30
CA ALA A 49 -1.13 -17.33 -17.93
C ALA A 49 -0.53 -18.40 -17.00
N LEU A 50 -0.20 -18.03 -15.75
CA LEU A 50 0.41 -18.96 -14.80
C LEU A 50 -0.52 -20.12 -14.47
N ARG A 51 -1.82 -19.87 -14.25
CA ARG A 51 -2.82 -20.93 -13.97
C ARG A 51 -2.91 -21.97 -15.08
N ARG A 52 -2.73 -21.55 -16.35
CA ARG A 52 -2.73 -22.47 -17.52
C ARG A 52 -1.51 -23.41 -17.49
N TYR A 53 -0.36 -22.93 -17.03
CA TYR A 53 0.87 -23.71 -17.00
C TYR A 53 1.12 -24.43 -15.68
N ARG A 54 0.42 -24.03 -14.61
CA ARG A 54 0.53 -24.62 -13.26
C ARG A 54 0.47 -26.16 -13.26
N PRO A 55 -0.42 -26.82 -14.02
CA PRO A 55 -0.49 -28.29 -14.03
C PRO A 55 0.78 -28.99 -14.51
N LYS A 56 1.69 -28.30 -15.20
CA LYS A 56 2.97 -28.88 -15.65
C LYS A 56 4.04 -28.88 -14.56
N ALA A 57 3.91 -28.05 -13.53
CA ALA A 57 4.85 -28.03 -12.41
C ALA A 57 4.41 -29.04 -11.34
N ILE A 58 5.38 -29.82 -10.83
CA ILE A 58 5.17 -30.80 -9.80
C ILE A 58 4.86 -30.09 -8.46
N ARG A 59 5.60 -29.03 -8.16
CA ARG A 59 5.46 -28.26 -6.91
C ARG A 59 5.30 -26.78 -7.17
N VAL A 60 4.50 -26.13 -6.34
CA VAL A 60 4.41 -24.65 -6.31
C VAL A 60 4.49 -24.18 -4.87
N VAL A 61 5.34 -23.20 -4.63
CA VAL A 61 5.50 -22.52 -3.34
C VAL A 61 5.17 -21.06 -3.55
N GLY A 62 4.32 -20.51 -2.71
CA GLY A 62 4.01 -19.08 -2.68
C GLY A 62 4.53 -18.47 -1.38
N LEU A 63 5.23 -17.36 -1.50
CA LEU A 63 5.74 -16.57 -0.38
C LEU A 63 5.04 -15.21 -0.42
N THR A 64 4.56 -14.74 0.72
CA THR A 64 4.00 -13.38 0.83
C THR A 64 4.08 -12.90 2.27
N GLY A 65 4.48 -11.66 2.47
CA GLY A 65 4.45 -11.01 3.78
C GLY A 65 3.07 -10.42 4.10
N THR A 66 2.25 -10.21 3.08
CA THR A 66 0.92 -9.59 3.18
C THR A 66 -0.05 -10.38 2.32
N PRO A 67 -0.62 -11.47 2.84
CA PRO A 67 -1.70 -12.15 2.12
C PRO A 67 -2.84 -11.16 1.89
N GLY A 68 -3.51 -11.26 0.74
CA GLY A 68 -4.66 -10.44 0.41
C GLY A 68 -5.80 -10.58 1.44
N ASN A 69 -6.91 -9.88 1.19
CA ASN A 69 -8.11 -10.12 1.97
C ASN A 69 -8.69 -11.51 1.70
N LEU A 70 -9.67 -11.94 2.49
CA LEU A 70 -10.28 -13.27 2.35
C LEU A 70 -10.76 -13.58 0.92
N MET A 71 -11.21 -12.57 0.16
CA MET A 71 -11.63 -12.74 -1.23
C MET A 71 -10.45 -13.02 -2.17
N ASP A 72 -9.29 -12.41 -1.91
CA ASP A 72 -8.08 -12.56 -2.71
C ASP A 72 -7.44 -13.95 -2.54
N LEU A 73 -7.63 -14.58 -1.36
CA LEU A 73 -7.11 -15.93 -1.06
C LEU A 73 -7.58 -16.97 -2.09
N TRP A 74 -8.75 -16.81 -2.68
CA TRP A 74 -9.21 -17.75 -3.71
C TRP A 74 -8.25 -17.84 -4.90
N ALA A 75 -7.73 -16.70 -5.34
CA ALA A 75 -6.81 -16.68 -6.47
C ALA A 75 -5.40 -17.18 -6.05
N GLU A 76 -4.92 -16.75 -4.90
CA GLU A 76 -3.61 -17.13 -4.38
C GLU A 76 -3.52 -18.63 -4.13
N ILE A 77 -4.47 -19.19 -3.39
CA ILE A 77 -4.54 -20.63 -3.10
C ILE A 77 -4.85 -21.41 -4.38
N GLY A 78 -5.68 -20.88 -5.25
CA GLY A 78 -6.02 -21.53 -6.52
C GLY A 78 -4.82 -21.74 -7.48
N ILE A 79 -3.75 -20.94 -7.35
CA ILE A 79 -2.49 -21.19 -8.04
C ILE A 79 -1.73 -22.34 -7.35
N LEU A 80 -1.73 -22.42 -6.03
CA LEU A 80 -0.98 -23.43 -5.29
C LEU A 80 -1.58 -24.83 -5.50
N ASP A 81 -2.91 -24.97 -5.38
CA ASP A 81 -3.60 -26.26 -5.31
C ASP A 81 -4.58 -26.55 -6.46
N MET A 82 -4.63 -25.69 -7.47
CA MET A 82 -5.58 -25.77 -8.62
C MET A 82 -7.06 -25.76 -8.20
N GLY A 83 -7.38 -25.15 -7.07
CA GLY A 83 -8.74 -24.98 -6.55
C GLY A 83 -9.28 -26.23 -5.84
N GLN A 84 -8.42 -27.07 -5.28
CA GLN A 84 -8.85 -28.24 -4.51
C GLN A 84 -9.54 -27.84 -3.21
N ARG A 85 -9.06 -26.80 -2.50
CA ARG A 85 -9.57 -26.39 -1.19
C ARG A 85 -10.67 -25.34 -1.27
N LEU A 86 -10.42 -24.27 -2.00
CA LEU A 86 -11.36 -23.13 -2.08
C LEU A 86 -12.30 -23.20 -3.30
N GLY A 87 -12.19 -24.26 -4.10
CA GLY A 87 -13.04 -24.47 -5.26
C GLY A 87 -12.46 -23.88 -6.56
N ARG A 88 -12.87 -24.46 -7.69
CA ARG A 88 -12.37 -24.08 -9.03
C ARG A 88 -12.95 -22.78 -9.57
N TYR A 89 -14.11 -22.38 -9.07
CA TYR A 89 -14.89 -21.24 -9.57
C TYR A 89 -15.10 -20.21 -8.45
N ILE A 90 -14.74 -18.97 -8.75
CA ILE A 90 -14.88 -17.84 -7.79
C ILE A 90 -16.34 -17.60 -7.39
N GLY A 91 -17.30 -17.88 -8.28
CA GLY A 91 -18.73 -17.77 -7.96
C GLY A 91 -19.10 -18.66 -6.79
N ALA A 92 -18.77 -19.95 -6.86
CA ALA A 92 -19.04 -20.92 -5.80
C ALA A 92 -18.35 -20.54 -4.47
N TYR A 93 -17.13 -19.99 -4.53
CA TYR A 93 -16.43 -19.49 -3.37
C TYR A 93 -17.16 -18.31 -2.71
N ARG A 94 -17.62 -17.34 -3.54
CA ARG A 94 -18.41 -16.19 -3.07
C ARG A 94 -19.73 -16.64 -2.45
N ASP A 95 -20.46 -17.50 -3.13
CA ASP A 95 -21.76 -17.99 -2.64
C ASP A 95 -21.64 -18.73 -1.32
N ARG A 96 -20.55 -19.46 -1.13
CA ARG A 96 -20.29 -20.24 0.09
C ARG A 96 -19.90 -19.37 1.29
N PHE A 97 -19.01 -18.41 1.09
CA PHE A 97 -18.33 -17.72 2.20
C PHE A 97 -18.69 -16.24 2.35
N PHE A 98 -19.40 -15.65 1.38
CA PHE A 98 -19.66 -14.21 1.39
C PHE A 98 -21.12 -13.90 1.16
N LEU A 99 -21.50 -12.68 1.53
CA LEU A 99 -22.77 -12.05 1.21
C LEU A 99 -22.51 -10.81 0.37
N PRO A 100 -23.37 -10.49 -0.63
CA PRO A 100 -23.35 -9.19 -1.27
C PRO A 100 -23.52 -8.08 -0.22
N ASP A 101 -22.64 -7.08 -0.26
CA ASP A 101 -22.68 -5.96 0.67
C ASP A 101 -23.22 -4.71 -0.03
N LYS A 102 -22.43 -4.11 -0.92
CA LYS A 102 -22.86 -2.93 -1.68
C LYS A 102 -23.26 -3.35 -3.10
N ARG A 103 -24.47 -3.00 -3.50
CA ARG A 103 -24.99 -3.29 -4.84
C ARG A 103 -25.78 -2.12 -5.40
N ASN A 104 -25.74 -1.95 -6.71
CA ASN A 104 -26.65 -1.11 -7.45
C ASN A 104 -27.34 -1.97 -8.51
N ARG A 105 -28.67 -2.11 -8.41
CA ARG A 105 -29.51 -3.03 -9.23
C ARG A 105 -28.87 -4.42 -9.31
N ASN A 106 -28.28 -4.75 -10.45
CA ASN A 106 -27.70 -6.09 -10.73
C ASN A 106 -26.19 -6.18 -10.54
N ILE A 107 -25.51 -5.07 -10.19
CA ILE A 107 -24.06 -5.02 -10.02
C ILE A 107 -23.71 -5.03 -8.54
N ILE A 108 -22.94 -6.04 -8.12
CA ILE A 108 -22.41 -6.14 -6.75
C ILE A 108 -21.02 -5.54 -6.75
N TYR A 109 -20.81 -4.48 -5.96
CA TYR A 109 -19.54 -3.78 -5.85
C TYR A 109 -18.63 -4.32 -4.74
N SER A 110 -19.23 -4.85 -3.66
CA SER A 110 -18.49 -5.42 -2.54
C SER A 110 -19.21 -6.63 -1.94
N TYR A 111 -18.40 -7.45 -1.27
CA TYR A 111 -18.87 -8.64 -0.55
C TYR A 111 -18.34 -8.53 0.89
N LYS A 112 -19.14 -8.97 1.85
CA LYS A 112 -18.74 -9.16 3.24
C LYS A 112 -18.70 -10.65 3.59
N PRO A 113 -17.76 -11.10 4.42
CA PRO A 113 -17.73 -12.48 4.89
C PRO A 113 -19.04 -12.84 5.64
N ARG A 114 -19.47 -14.08 5.51
CA ARG A 114 -20.50 -14.65 6.37
C ARG A 114 -19.93 -14.89 7.76
N ASP A 115 -20.77 -14.99 8.75
CA ASP A 115 -20.37 -15.37 10.11
C ASP A 115 -19.63 -16.73 10.09
N GLY A 116 -18.44 -16.79 10.69
CA GLY A 116 -17.57 -17.97 10.71
C GLY A 116 -16.86 -18.29 9.39
N ALA A 117 -17.01 -17.48 8.33
CA ALA A 117 -16.39 -17.75 7.05
C ALA A 117 -14.87 -17.68 7.10
N GLU A 118 -14.31 -16.75 7.88
CA GLU A 118 -12.88 -16.58 8.04
C GLU A 118 -12.23 -17.82 8.63
N GLU A 119 -12.79 -18.32 9.75
CA GLU A 119 -12.32 -19.54 10.40
C GLU A 119 -12.45 -20.76 9.47
N ALA A 120 -13.57 -20.88 8.77
CA ALA A 120 -13.81 -21.97 7.84
C ALA A 120 -12.82 -21.97 6.67
N ILE A 121 -12.48 -20.78 6.13
CA ILE A 121 -11.49 -20.65 5.06
C ILE A 121 -10.10 -21.03 5.57
N TYR A 122 -9.68 -20.51 6.73
CA TYR A 122 -8.37 -20.83 7.31
C TYR A 122 -8.23 -22.32 7.63
N ASN A 123 -9.27 -22.95 8.15
CA ASN A 123 -9.26 -24.39 8.40
C ASN A 123 -9.07 -25.20 7.10
N LEU A 124 -9.68 -24.77 5.98
CA LEU A 124 -9.54 -25.46 4.70
C LEU A 124 -8.14 -25.37 4.10
N ILE A 125 -7.36 -24.33 4.40
CA ILE A 125 -6.03 -24.10 3.82
C ILE A 125 -4.88 -24.41 4.79
N SER A 126 -5.20 -24.75 6.05
CA SER A 126 -4.23 -24.93 7.14
C SER A 126 -3.19 -25.99 6.86
N ASP A 127 -3.49 -27.00 6.07
CA ASP A 127 -2.58 -28.09 5.72
C ASP A 127 -1.54 -27.73 4.65
N ILE A 128 -1.72 -26.60 3.94
CA ILE A 128 -0.79 -26.12 2.92
C ILE A 128 -0.23 -24.71 3.20
N CYS A 129 -0.74 -24.04 4.22
CA CYS A 129 -0.35 -22.68 4.57
C CYS A 129 0.28 -22.66 5.96
N ILE A 130 1.42 -21.99 6.06
CA ILE A 130 2.07 -21.68 7.32
C ILE A 130 2.13 -20.17 7.46
N SER A 131 1.59 -19.65 8.57
CA SER A 131 1.77 -18.25 8.95
C SER A 131 2.91 -18.15 9.95
N MET A 132 3.91 -17.34 9.61
CA MET A 132 5.08 -17.10 10.45
C MET A 132 5.20 -15.58 10.67
N LYS A 133 5.11 -15.16 11.92
CA LYS A 133 5.45 -13.78 12.27
C LYS A 133 6.95 -13.70 12.55
N ALA A 134 7.61 -12.68 12.01
CA ALA A 134 9.04 -12.47 12.23
C ALA A 134 9.37 -12.38 13.74
N GLU A 135 8.49 -11.76 14.52
CA GLU A 135 8.60 -11.60 15.97
C GLU A 135 8.67 -12.94 16.74
N ASP A 136 8.00 -13.98 16.23
CA ASP A 136 7.94 -15.30 16.88
C ASP A 136 9.23 -16.12 16.70
N TYR A 137 10.01 -15.81 15.66
CA TYR A 137 11.17 -16.62 15.24
C TYR A 137 12.48 -15.85 15.20
N LEU A 138 12.41 -14.51 15.18
CA LEU A 138 13.58 -13.64 15.03
C LEU A 138 13.67 -12.68 16.22
N SER A 139 14.90 -12.42 16.68
CA SER A 139 15.15 -11.36 17.62
C SER A 139 15.02 -10.01 16.88
N MET A 140 13.85 -9.42 16.97
CA MET A 140 13.55 -8.10 16.39
C MET A 140 13.66 -7.03 17.45
N PRO A 141 14.20 -5.84 17.14
CA PRO A 141 14.13 -4.70 18.04
C PRO A 141 12.68 -4.23 18.18
N GLU A 142 12.41 -3.49 19.25
CA GLU A 142 11.13 -2.83 19.44
C GLU A 142 10.81 -1.87 18.28
N CYS A 143 9.52 -1.77 17.92
CA CYS A 143 9.04 -0.82 16.91
C CYS A 143 7.95 0.05 17.51
N LEU A 144 8.21 1.35 17.58
CA LEU A 144 7.32 2.34 18.18
C LEU A 144 6.67 3.21 17.10
N TYR A 145 5.36 3.33 17.18
CA TYR A 145 4.55 4.12 16.25
C TYR A 145 4.07 5.40 16.93
N HIS A 146 4.32 6.54 16.27
CA HIS A 146 3.93 7.85 16.77
C HIS A 146 3.10 8.60 15.72
N ARG A 147 2.05 9.28 16.19
CA ARG A 147 1.30 10.24 15.37
C ARG A 147 1.75 11.65 15.73
N VAL A 148 2.09 12.41 14.71
CA VAL A 148 2.42 13.83 14.79
C VAL A 148 1.32 14.61 14.12
N GLU A 149 0.45 15.22 14.92
CA GLU A 149 -0.68 15.98 14.41
C GLU A 149 -0.26 17.41 14.08
N VAL A 150 -0.54 17.82 12.85
CA VAL A 150 -0.39 19.21 12.42
C VAL A 150 -1.76 19.82 12.15
N ARG A 151 -1.84 21.13 12.24
CA ARG A 151 -3.07 21.89 11.98
C ARG A 151 -2.76 23.06 11.07
N MET A 152 -3.61 23.26 10.09
CA MET A 152 -3.62 24.45 9.27
C MET A 152 -4.03 25.66 10.10
N ASP A 153 -3.57 26.86 9.74
CA ASP A 153 -4.13 28.09 10.26
C ASP A 153 -5.50 28.40 9.61
N GLU A 154 -6.22 29.41 10.10
CA GLU A 154 -7.56 29.73 9.62
C GLU A 154 -7.61 30.04 8.11
N LYS A 155 -6.57 30.67 7.56
CA LYS A 155 -6.51 31.00 6.14
C LYS A 155 -6.24 29.77 5.27
N GLU A 156 -5.29 28.94 5.72
CA GLU A 156 -4.93 27.67 5.07
C GLU A 156 -6.12 26.70 5.13
N GLU A 157 -6.78 26.60 6.30
CA GLU A 157 -7.96 25.75 6.46
C GLU A 157 -9.11 26.22 5.57
N LYS A 158 -9.37 27.51 5.51
CA LYS A 158 -10.40 28.08 4.64
C LYS A 158 -10.11 27.78 3.16
N LEU A 159 -8.85 27.90 2.73
CA LEU A 159 -8.44 27.54 1.38
C LEU A 159 -8.63 26.04 1.12
N TYR A 160 -8.20 25.19 2.05
CA TYR A 160 -8.37 23.76 1.96
C TYR A 160 -9.86 23.38 1.84
N ARG A 161 -10.70 23.91 2.73
CA ARG A 161 -12.14 23.63 2.73
C ARG A 161 -12.84 24.10 1.46
N GLN A 162 -12.45 25.27 0.93
CA GLN A 162 -12.99 25.74 -0.33
C GLN A 162 -12.62 24.81 -1.49
N MET A 163 -11.35 24.40 -1.59
CA MET A 163 -10.90 23.49 -2.63
C MET A 163 -11.52 22.09 -2.46
N GLU A 164 -11.66 21.58 -1.23
CA GLU A 164 -12.36 20.34 -0.93
C GLU A 164 -13.81 20.41 -1.40
N LYS A 165 -14.52 21.49 -1.05
CA LYS A 165 -15.90 21.74 -1.48
C LYS A 165 -16.02 21.75 -2.99
N ASP A 166 -15.20 22.53 -3.69
CA ASP A 166 -15.24 22.67 -5.15
C ASP A 166 -14.98 21.33 -5.85
N MET A 167 -14.13 20.46 -5.29
CA MET A 167 -13.87 19.13 -5.83
C MET A 167 -15.01 18.14 -5.56
N LEU A 168 -15.74 18.29 -4.46
CA LEU A 168 -16.82 17.38 -4.06
C LEU A 168 -18.18 17.78 -4.64
N LEU A 169 -18.41 19.07 -4.97
CA LEU A 169 -19.67 19.60 -5.52
C LEU A 169 -20.23 18.80 -6.71
N PRO A 170 -19.44 18.36 -7.70
CA PRO A 170 -19.97 17.58 -8.83
C PRO A 170 -20.58 16.23 -8.46
N PHE A 171 -20.41 15.79 -7.21
CA PHE A 171 -20.84 14.47 -6.70
C PHE A 171 -21.90 14.57 -5.59
N GLU A 172 -22.55 15.72 -5.43
CA GLU A 172 -23.56 15.94 -4.37
C GLU A 172 -24.75 14.96 -4.45
N ASP A 173 -25.08 14.45 -5.64
CA ASP A 173 -26.14 13.49 -5.86
C ASP A 173 -25.77 12.04 -5.42
N GLY A 174 -24.58 11.86 -4.85
CA GLY A 174 -24.20 10.59 -4.19
C GLY A 174 -23.67 9.47 -5.11
N ASP A 175 -23.53 9.73 -6.41
CA ASP A 175 -23.09 8.70 -7.37
C ASP A 175 -21.55 8.73 -7.56
N VAL A 176 -20.80 8.48 -6.47
CA VAL A 176 -19.35 8.35 -6.51
C VAL A 176 -19.00 6.90 -6.79
N ASP A 177 -18.56 6.63 -8.01
CA ASP A 177 -17.95 5.35 -8.35
C ASP A 177 -16.52 5.23 -7.80
N ALA A 178 -15.95 4.03 -7.91
CA ALA A 178 -14.63 3.74 -7.37
C ALA A 178 -13.49 4.54 -8.04
N VAL A 179 -13.65 4.86 -9.33
CA VAL A 179 -12.62 5.60 -10.10
C VAL A 179 -12.60 7.05 -9.65
N ASN A 180 -13.79 7.65 -9.52
CA ASN A 180 -13.95 9.02 -9.05
C ASN A 180 -13.51 9.16 -7.59
N ALA A 181 -13.87 8.20 -6.71
CA ALA A 181 -13.42 8.19 -5.33
C ALA A 181 -11.89 8.12 -5.22
N ALA A 182 -11.23 7.29 -6.02
CA ALA A 182 -9.77 7.20 -6.03
C ALA A 182 -9.11 8.51 -6.51
N ALA A 183 -9.66 9.13 -7.56
CA ALA A 183 -9.15 10.42 -8.06
C ALA A 183 -9.33 11.55 -7.04
N LEU A 184 -10.50 11.64 -6.42
CA LEU A 184 -10.81 12.64 -5.38
C LEU A 184 -9.93 12.43 -4.14
N SER A 185 -9.83 11.19 -3.65
CA SER A 185 -8.98 10.88 -2.49
C SER A 185 -7.51 11.24 -2.76
N GLY A 186 -7.03 10.98 -3.98
CA GLY A 186 -5.69 11.39 -4.40
C GLY A 186 -5.47 12.90 -4.33
N LYS A 187 -6.43 13.69 -4.77
CA LYS A 187 -6.36 15.17 -4.70
C LYS A 187 -6.43 15.68 -3.26
N LEU A 188 -7.35 15.14 -2.44
CA LEU A 188 -7.49 15.53 -1.04
C LEU A 188 -6.24 15.18 -0.20
N LEU A 189 -5.59 14.03 -0.46
CA LEU A 189 -4.33 13.68 0.19
C LEU A 189 -3.16 14.59 -0.28
N GLN A 190 -3.12 14.98 -1.56
CA GLN A 190 -2.15 15.98 -2.03
C GLN A 190 -2.31 17.30 -1.25
N MET A 191 -3.55 17.78 -1.13
CA MET A 191 -3.85 19.01 -0.38
C MET A 191 -3.47 18.89 1.11
N ALA A 192 -3.73 17.75 1.73
CA ALA A 192 -3.33 17.47 3.12
C ALA A 192 -1.80 17.51 3.29
N ASN A 193 -1.04 17.16 2.25
CA ASN A 193 0.43 17.29 2.24
C ASN A 193 0.91 18.74 1.99
N GLY A 194 0.00 19.66 1.66
CA GLY A 194 0.27 21.09 1.54
C GLY A 194 0.50 21.60 0.10
N ALA A 195 0.29 20.75 -0.91
CA ALA A 195 0.31 21.18 -2.31
C ALA A 195 -0.55 20.23 -3.16
N VAL A 196 -1.05 20.71 -4.32
CA VAL A 196 -1.87 19.91 -5.23
C VAL A 196 -1.54 20.24 -6.68
N TYR A 197 -1.62 19.26 -7.58
CA TYR A 197 -1.54 19.52 -9.03
C TYR A 197 -2.86 20.08 -9.53
N ASP A 198 -2.79 21.21 -10.28
CA ASP A 198 -3.93 21.73 -11.02
C ASP A 198 -4.19 20.90 -12.31
N GLU A 199 -5.16 21.34 -13.10
CA GLU A 199 -5.55 20.71 -14.38
C GLU A 199 -4.41 20.70 -15.43
N ASN A 200 -3.47 21.65 -15.32
CA ASN A 200 -2.32 21.78 -16.19
C ASN A 200 -1.07 21.07 -15.60
N HIS A 201 -1.24 20.22 -14.58
CA HIS A 201 -0.16 19.58 -13.84
C HIS A 201 0.83 20.53 -13.18
N LYS A 202 0.46 21.79 -12.93
CA LYS A 202 1.27 22.72 -12.15
C LYS A 202 0.98 22.54 -10.67
N VAL A 203 2.02 22.64 -9.86
CA VAL A 203 1.92 22.53 -8.41
C VAL A 203 1.36 23.82 -7.84
N ARG A 204 0.23 23.73 -7.14
CA ARG A 204 -0.35 24.83 -6.35
C ARG A 204 -0.02 24.57 -4.88
N HIS A 205 0.71 25.50 -4.28
CA HIS A 205 1.05 25.47 -2.86
C HIS A 205 -0.18 25.84 -2.02
N ILE A 206 -0.35 25.18 -0.88
CA ILE A 206 -1.43 25.41 0.09
C ILE A 206 -0.85 25.80 1.44
N HIS A 207 0.04 24.95 2.01
CA HIS A 207 0.67 25.17 3.31
C HIS A 207 1.96 24.34 3.45
N ASP A 208 2.75 24.66 4.51
CA ASP A 208 4.00 23.95 4.83
C ASP A 208 3.95 23.19 6.17
N LYS A 209 2.77 23.05 6.80
CA LYS A 209 2.62 22.46 8.14
C LYS A 209 3.28 21.10 8.31
N LYS A 210 3.20 20.23 7.29
CA LYS A 210 3.90 18.94 7.34
C LYS A 210 5.41 19.08 7.18
N LEU A 211 5.88 20.06 6.41
CA LEU A 211 7.32 20.34 6.28
C LEU A 211 7.89 20.91 7.58
N ASP A 212 7.13 21.77 8.26
CA ASP A 212 7.54 22.32 9.57
C ASP A 212 7.64 21.19 10.61
N ALA A 213 6.65 20.30 10.69
CA ALA A 213 6.70 19.15 11.56
C ALA A 213 7.82 18.15 11.18
N LEU A 214 8.12 18.00 9.89
CA LEU A 214 9.25 17.20 9.44
C LEU A 214 10.58 17.80 9.89
N GLU A 215 10.72 19.12 9.86
CA GLU A 215 11.90 19.83 10.37
C GLU A 215 12.10 19.57 11.88
N ASP A 216 11.04 19.75 12.66
CA ASP A 216 11.06 19.45 14.12
C ASP A 216 11.49 18.00 14.40
N LEU A 217 10.99 17.03 13.61
CA LEU A 217 11.36 15.62 13.77
C LEU A 217 12.82 15.32 13.35
N ILE A 218 13.32 15.99 12.32
CA ILE A 218 14.72 15.87 11.87
C ILE A 218 15.64 16.46 12.94
N GLU A 219 15.29 17.61 13.53
CA GLU A 219 16.04 18.22 14.61
C GLU A 219 16.02 17.33 15.87
N ALA A 220 14.84 16.79 16.23
CA ALA A 220 14.70 15.86 17.35
C ALA A 220 15.48 14.55 17.18
N ALA A 221 15.75 14.14 15.93
CA ALA A 221 16.60 12.98 15.65
C ALA A 221 18.06 13.19 16.05
N ASN A 222 18.46 14.42 16.36
CA ASN A 222 19.79 14.77 16.90
C ASN A 222 20.95 14.17 16.10
N GLY A 223 20.93 14.35 14.79
CA GLY A 223 21.97 13.88 13.87
C GLY A 223 21.88 12.40 13.48
N LYS A 224 20.90 11.63 13.99
CA LYS A 224 20.62 10.28 13.52
C LYS A 224 19.99 10.34 12.13
N PRO A 225 20.34 9.42 11.22
CA PRO A 225 19.78 9.38 9.87
C PRO A 225 18.27 9.16 9.90
N VAL A 226 17.54 9.93 9.08
CA VAL A 226 16.10 9.89 8.96
C VAL A 226 15.69 9.45 7.55
N LEU A 227 14.79 8.47 7.44
CA LEU A 227 14.17 8.04 6.20
C LEU A 227 12.77 8.63 6.09
N VAL A 228 12.49 9.41 5.04
CA VAL A 228 11.19 10.05 4.81
C VAL A 228 10.43 9.32 3.70
N ALA A 229 9.28 8.76 4.04
CA ALA A 229 8.36 8.16 3.07
C ALA A 229 7.45 9.25 2.48
N TYR A 230 7.49 9.43 1.17
CA TYR A 230 6.69 10.39 0.41
C TYR A 230 5.77 9.68 -0.58
N TRP A 231 4.69 10.32 -1.01
CA TRP A 231 3.76 9.70 -1.96
C TRP A 231 3.73 10.41 -3.32
N TYR A 232 3.72 11.73 -3.35
CA TYR A 232 3.64 12.52 -4.58
C TYR A 232 5.00 13.12 -4.97
N GLN A 233 5.21 13.37 -6.27
CA GLN A 233 6.46 13.97 -6.73
C GLN A 233 6.68 15.37 -6.14
N HIS A 234 5.62 16.18 -6.03
CA HIS A 234 5.74 17.49 -5.38
C HIS A 234 6.13 17.41 -3.89
N ASP A 235 5.76 16.32 -3.18
CA ASP A 235 6.24 16.11 -1.81
C ASP A 235 7.75 15.93 -1.81
N LEU A 236 8.25 15.06 -2.70
CA LEU A 236 9.69 14.83 -2.85
C LEU A 236 10.44 16.12 -3.17
N ASP A 237 9.94 16.89 -4.14
CA ASP A 237 10.60 18.12 -4.60
C ASP A 237 10.73 19.12 -3.44
N ARG A 238 9.66 19.33 -2.66
CA ARG A 238 9.63 20.21 -1.48
C ARG A 238 10.54 19.70 -0.35
N ILE A 239 10.55 18.38 -0.09
CA ILE A 239 11.42 17.75 0.90
C ILE A 239 12.90 17.90 0.48
N VAL A 240 13.23 17.65 -0.79
CA VAL A 240 14.59 17.82 -1.31
C VAL A 240 15.03 19.28 -1.26
N GLU A 241 14.18 20.21 -1.63
CA GLU A 241 14.47 21.65 -1.62
C GLU A 241 14.81 22.14 -0.20
N ARG A 242 13.97 21.78 0.80
CA ARG A 242 14.10 22.28 2.18
C ARG A 242 15.20 21.57 2.97
N PHE A 243 15.30 20.24 2.86
CA PHE A 243 16.18 19.41 3.71
C PHE A 243 17.40 18.83 3.01
N LYS A 244 17.56 19.08 1.71
CA LYS A 244 18.61 18.46 0.88
C LYS A 244 18.56 16.91 0.96
N ALA A 245 17.35 16.37 1.11
CA ALA A 245 17.14 14.95 1.20
C ALA A 245 17.60 14.21 -0.06
N VAL A 246 18.15 13.02 0.11
CA VAL A 246 18.64 12.19 -1.00
C VAL A 246 17.61 11.09 -1.31
N PRO A 247 16.99 11.07 -2.50
CA PRO A 247 16.11 9.98 -2.90
C PRO A 247 16.89 8.67 -3.07
N LEU A 248 16.47 7.61 -2.37
CA LEU A 248 17.11 6.28 -2.46
C LEU A 248 16.67 5.56 -3.74
N LYS A 249 17.21 5.93 -4.89
CA LYS A 249 16.90 5.34 -6.20
C LYS A 249 18.04 4.50 -6.77
N ALA A 250 19.27 4.96 -6.64
CA ALA A 250 20.45 4.30 -7.20
C ALA A 250 21.18 3.46 -6.14
N ALA A 251 21.85 2.40 -6.57
CA ALA A 251 22.66 1.55 -5.69
C ALA A 251 23.74 2.33 -4.91
N GLY A 252 24.26 3.40 -5.52
CA GLY A 252 25.23 4.30 -4.88
C GLY A 252 24.65 5.06 -3.69
N ASP A 253 23.40 5.51 -3.80
CA ASP A 253 22.72 6.23 -2.72
C ASP A 253 22.36 5.29 -1.56
N ILE A 254 21.92 4.07 -1.89
CA ILE A 254 21.65 3.03 -0.91
C ILE A 254 22.94 2.68 -0.12
N ARG A 255 24.07 2.57 -0.80
CA ARG A 255 25.35 2.32 -0.13
C ARG A 255 25.73 3.47 0.81
N LYS A 256 25.65 4.73 0.35
CA LYS A 256 25.92 5.91 1.18
C LYS A 256 24.99 6.00 2.39
N TRP A 257 23.70 5.65 2.21
CA TRP A 257 22.75 5.56 3.31
C TRP A 257 23.20 4.55 4.36
N LYS A 258 23.54 3.32 3.94
CA LYS A 258 24.03 2.26 4.85
C LYS A 258 25.31 2.61 5.58
N GLU A 259 26.15 3.45 4.98
CA GLU A 259 27.37 4.00 5.57
C GLU A 259 27.12 5.20 6.50
N GLY A 260 25.85 5.60 6.71
CA GLY A 260 25.47 6.75 7.55
C GLY A 260 25.87 8.12 6.97
N LYS A 261 26.16 8.19 5.66
CA LYS A 261 26.60 9.42 4.98
C LYS A 261 25.45 10.30 4.48
N ILE A 262 24.22 9.83 4.60
CA ILE A 262 23.01 10.58 4.21
C ILE A 262 22.20 10.86 5.47
N PRO A 263 22.15 12.11 5.92
CA PRO A 263 21.39 12.47 7.13
C PRO A 263 19.88 12.40 6.91
N VAL A 264 19.38 12.79 5.73
CA VAL A 264 17.97 12.71 5.37
C VAL A 264 17.84 12.01 4.03
N ALA A 265 17.21 10.86 4.04
CA ALA A 265 16.89 10.11 2.82
C ALA A 265 15.40 10.15 2.53
N ALA A 266 15.02 10.05 1.26
CA ALA A 266 13.61 9.97 0.84
C ALA A 266 13.35 8.68 0.07
N ILE A 267 12.20 8.03 0.34
CA ILE A 267 11.79 6.79 -0.31
C ILE A 267 10.31 6.84 -0.72
N HIS A 268 10.02 6.38 -1.94
CA HIS A 268 8.64 6.14 -2.34
C HIS A 268 8.27 4.70 -1.96
N PRO A 269 7.14 4.45 -1.25
CA PRO A 269 6.77 3.12 -0.76
C PRO A 269 6.70 2.04 -1.85
N ALA A 270 6.24 2.37 -3.05
CA ALA A 270 6.24 1.43 -4.17
C ALA A 270 7.66 1.01 -4.62
N SER A 271 8.66 1.89 -4.46
CA SER A 271 10.06 1.56 -4.74
C SER A 271 10.67 0.67 -3.66
N ALA A 272 10.14 0.73 -2.44
CA ALA A 272 10.55 -0.12 -1.34
C ALA A 272 10.24 -1.61 -1.59
N GLY A 273 9.28 -1.93 -2.46
CA GLY A 273 8.90 -3.31 -2.82
C GLY A 273 10.02 -4.15 -3.46
N HIS A 274 11.10 -3.55 -3.94
CA HIS A 274 12.17 -4.25 -4.68
C HIS A 274 13.31 -4.81 -3.80
N GLY A 275 13.04 -5.28 -2.59
CA GLY A 275 14.02 -6.04 -1.79
C GLY A 275 15.18 -5.20 -1.24
N LEU A 276 15.03 -3.89 -1.10
CA LEU A 276 16.07 -3.01 -0.59
C LEU A 276 16.42 -3.35 0.86
N ASN A 277 17.69 -3.62 1.12
CA ASN A 277 18.23 -3.79 2.47
C ASN A 277 18.80 -2.44 2.91
N ILE A 278 18.06 -1.67 3.70
CA ILE A 278 18.46 -0.31 4.12
C ILE A 278 18.44 -0.12 5.65
N GLN A 279 18.17 -1.16 6.41
CA GLN A 279 18.10 -1.14 7.87
C GLN A 279 19.40 -0.72 8.57
N ASP A 280 20.56 -0.93 7.89
CA ASP A 280 21.86 -0.56 8.48
C ASP A 280 22.11 0.96 8.52
N GLY A 281 21.32 1.71 7.71
CA GLY A 281 21.53 3.16 7.55
C GLY A 281 20.81 4.02 8.58
N GLY A 282 19.82 3.47 9.28
CA GLY A 282 19.03 4.21 10.28
C GLY A 282 17.89 3.41 10.86
N HIS A 283 17.19 4.00 11.83
CA HIS A 283 16.06 3.37 12.53
C HIS A 283 14.86 4.32 12.71
N ILE A 284 14.89 5.49 12.06
CA ILE A 284 13.81 6.48 12.11
C ILE A 284 13.17 6.57 10.74
N LEU A 285 11.87 6.27 10.66
CA LEU A 285 11.03 6.40 9.46
C LEU A 285 9.95 7.44 9.71
N ILE A 286 9.81 8.39 8.82
CA ILE A 286 8.79 9.43 8.90
C ILE A 286 7.89 9.35 7.65
N TRP A 287 6.62 9.05 7.85
CA TRP A 287 5.60 9.12 6.81
C TRP A 287 5.13 10.56 6.64
N PHE A 288 5.62 11.21 5.60
CA PHE A 288 5.19 12.54 5.18
C PHE A 288 3.86 12.50 4.42
N GLY A 289 3.73 11.56 3.48
CA GLY A 289 2.51 11.30 2.74
C GLY A 289 2.02 9.86 2.98
N LEU A 290 0.74 9.71 3.36
CA LEU A 290 0.14 8.41 3.60
C LEU A 290 -0.30 7.71 2.30
N THR A 291 -0.50 6.42 2.38
CA THR A 291 -1.02 5.56 1.30
C THR A 291 -2.26 4.81 1.77
N TRP A 292 -3.15 4.46 0.84
CA TRP A 292 -4.25 3.54 1.09
C TRP A 292 -3.84 2.06 0.98
N SER A 293 -2.63 1.77 0.53
CA SER A 293 -2.14 0.40 0.38
C SER A 293 -1.46 -0.08 1.65
N LEU A 294 -2.15 -0.94 2.41
CA LEU A 294 -1.58 -1.61 3.57
C LEU A 294 -0.32 -2.40 3.21
N GLU A 295 -0.33 -3.05 2.04
CA GLU A 295 0.82 -3.80 1.52
C GLU A 295 2.06 -2.91 1.40
N LEU A 296 1.95 -1.77 0.70
CA LEU A 296 3.06 -0.83 0.52
C LEU A 296 3.51 -0.19 1.85
N TYR A 297 2.55 0.08 2.73
CA TYR A 297 2.82 0.58 4.07
C TYR A 297 3.65 -0.41 4.88
N MET A 298 3.22 -1.67 4.96
CA MET A 298 3.93 -2.72 5.68
C MET A 298 5.30 -3.01 5.06
N GLN A 299 5.39 -3.09 3.73
CA GLN A 299 6.65 -3.30 3.02
C GLN A 299 7.65 -2.17 3.27
N CYS A 300 7.19 -0.92 3.29
CA CYS A 300 8.06 0.23 3.58
C CYS A 300 8.58 0.20 5.02
N ASN A 301 7.72 -0.05 6.00
CA ASN A 301 8.11 -0.18 7.41
C ASN A 301 9.12 -1.32 7.61
N ALA A 302 8.91 -2.46 6.94
CA ALA A 302 9.81 -3.60 6.97
C ALA A 302 11.19 -3.35 6.31
N ARG A 303 11.43 -2.20 5.70
CA ARG A 303 12.78 -1.84 5.21
C ARG A 303 13.71 -1.41 6.32
N LEU A 304 13.20 -0.85 7.40
CA LEU A 304 13.97 -0.52 8.59
C LEU A 304 13.72 -1.53 9.73
N TRP A 305 12.47 -1.92 9.94
CA TRP A 305 12.11 -2.90 10.97
C TRP A 305 12.16 -4.33 10.43
N ARG A 306 13.36 -4.90 10.46
CA ARG A 306 13.63 -6.25 9.99
C ARG A 306 14.83 -6.88 10.69
N GLN A 307 15.03 -8.17 10.46
CA GLN A 307 16.19 -8.91 10.96
C GLN A 307 17.51 -8.19 10.64
N GLY A 308 18.36 -8.03 11.66
CA GLY A 308 19.63 -7.32 11.55
C GLY A 308 19.59 -5.86 12.01
N GLN A 309 18.41 -5.27 12.20
CA GLN A 309 18.27 -3.98 12.90
C GLN A 309 18.62 -4.16 14.39
N ARG A 310 19.38 -3.22 14.94
CA ARG A 310 19.88 -3.27 16.32
C ARG A 310 19.27 -2.20 17.23
N GLU A 311 18.70 -1.16 16.64
CA GLU A 311 18.12 -0.02 17.35
C GLU A 311 16.60 -0.16 17.38
N THR A 312 15.94 0.38 18.42
CA THR A 312 14.50 0.55 18.44
C THR A 312 14.07 1.38 17.23
N VAL A 313 13.17 0.82 16.41
CA VAL A 313 12.69 1.51 15.21
C VAL A 313 11.57 2.48 15.60
N MET A 314 11.72 3.73 15.19
CA MET A 314 10.74 4.79 15.41
C MET A 314 10.03 5.12 14.11
N ILE A 315 8.71 4.93 14.07
CA ILE A 315 7.87 5.24 12.90
C ILE A 315 6.93 6.39 13.25
N TYR A 316 7.15 7.53 12.60
CA TYR A 316 6.32 8.72 12.77
C TYR A 316 5.38 8.88 11.60
N HIS A 317 4.13 9.29 11.88
CA HIS A 317 3.14 9.64 10.87
C HIS A 317 2.75 11.10 11.05
N ILE A 318 3.04 11.94 10.07
CA ILE A 318 2.60 13.34 10.08
C ILE A 318 1.19 13.42 9.51
N ILE A 319 0.22 13.76 10.35
CA ILE A 319 -1.21 13.75 10.04
C ILE A 319 -1.75 15.16 10.12
N ASN A 320 -2.30 15.65 9.04
CA ASN A 320 -2.98 16.94 9.03
C ASN A 320 -4.41 16.76 9.52
N LYS A 321 -4.73 17.34 10.66
CA LYS A 321 -6.05 17.24 11.30
C LYS A 321 -7.16 17.83 10.43
N GLY A 322 -8.32 17.17 10.50
CA GLY A 322 -9.49 17.57 9.73
C GLY A 322 -9.39 17.25 8.23
N THR A 323 -8.37 16.56 7.78
CA THR A 323 -8.17 16.17 6.37
C THR A 323 -8.33 14.68 6.15
N LEU A 324 -8.23 14.23 4.90
CA LEU A 324 -8.32 12.82 4.54
C LEU A 324 -7.16 11.96 5.10
N ASP A 325 -6.10 12.58 5.63
CA ASP A 325 -5.02 11.85 6.32
C ASP A 325 -5.53 11.04 7.50
N GLU A 326 -6.51 11.57 8.27
CA GLU A 326 -7.08 10.86 9.42
C GLU A 326 -7.81 9.58 9.00
N ASP A 327 -8.51 9.63 7.86
CA ASP A 327 -9.23 8.48 7.32
C ASP A 327 -8.26 7.45 6.76
N ALA A 328 -7.21 7.89 6.06
CA ALA A 328 -6.16 7.02 5.55
C ALA A 328 -5.42 6.31 6.71
N MET A 329 -5.07 7.05 7.77
CA MET A 329 -4.41 6.48 8.94
C MET A 329 -5.30 5.47 9.67
N ARG A 330 -6.58 5.79 9.86
CA ARG A 330 -7.55 4.88 10.48
C ARG A 330 -7.69 3.58 9.67
N SER A 331 -7.74 3.68 8.35
CA SER A 331 -7.81 2.53 7.46
C SER A 331 -6.57 1.63 7.59
N LEU A 332 -5.38 2.22 7.63
CA LEU A 332 -4.12 1.48 7.83
C LEU A 332 -4.09 0.74 9.19
N GLU A 333 -4.56 1.37 10.25
CA GLU A 333 -4.59 0.78 11.60
C GLU A 333 -5.62 -0.35 11.72
N GLN A 334 -6.79 -0.17 11.12
CA GLN A 334 -7.83 -1.20 11.10
C GLN A 334 -7.51 -2.33 10.14
N LYS A 335 -6.43 -2.21 9.35
CA LYS A 335 -6.07 -3.14 8.28
C LYS A 335 -7.17 -3.32 7.23
N ASP A 336 -8.03 -2.31 7.11
CA ASP A 336 -9.13 -2.24 6.13
C ASP A 336 -8.81 -1.20 5.06
N CYS A 337 -7.88 -1.54 4.18
CA CYS A 337 -7.41 -0.69 3.10
C CYS A 337 -8.01 -1.12 1.75
N GLY A 338 -9.27 -1.49 1.75
CA GLY A 338 -10.01 -1.86 0.55
C GLY A 338 -10.50 -0.62 -0.23
N GLN A 339 -10.96 -0.86 -1.46
CA GLN A 339 -11.58 0.17 -2.31
C GLN A 339 -12.83 0.79 -1.63
N SER A 340 -13.54 0.02 -0.81
CA SER A 340 -14.68 0.46 -0.02
C SER A 340 -14.30 1.53 1.00
N ALA A 341 -13.16 1.39 1.67
CA ALA A 341 -12.68 2.38 2.65
C ALA A 341 -12.44 3.76 2.02
N ILE A 342 -11.89 3.80 0.81
CA ILE A 342 -11.69 5.04 0.04
C ILE A 342 -13.05 5.67 -0.30
N ILE A 343 -13.98 4.88 -0.83
CA ILE A 343 -15.33 5.35 -1.19
C ILE A 343 -16.06 5.90 0.03
N ASP A 344 -16.01 5.19 1.16
CA ASP A 344 -16.69 5.59 2.39
C ASP A 344 -16.08 6.87 2.98
N ALA A 345 -14.75 7.02 2.97
CA ALA A 345 -14.08 8.22 3.41
C ALA A 345 -14.46 9.44 2.55
N VAL A 346 -14.51 9.29 1.22
CA VAL A 346 -14.94 10.36 0.31
C VAL A 346 -16.42 10.69 0.50
N LYS A 347 -17.31 9.69 0.60
CA LYS A 347 -18.75 9.91 0.83
C LYS A 347 -19.05 10.59 2.16
N ALA A 348 -18.32 10.26 3.22
CA ALA A 348 -18.46 10.91 4.52
C ALA A 348 -18.17 12.42 4.42
N ARG A 349 -17.19 12.82 3.60
CA ARG A 349 -16.85 14.22 3.37
C ARG A 349 -17.89 14.96 2.53
N ILE A 350 -18.44 14.31 1.49
CA ILE A 350 -19.57 14.87 0.72
C ILE A 350 -20.76 15.12 1.65
N GLY A 351 -21.13 14.15 2.48
CA GLY A 351 -22.23 14.30 3.45
C GLY A 351 -21.99 15.39 4.49
N GLY A 352 -20.74 15.61 4.91
CA GLY A 352 -20.33 16.69 5.80
C GLY A 352 -20.47 18.09 5.18
N VAL A 353 -20.14 18.22 3.89
CA VAL A 353 -20.31 19.48 3.14
C VAL A 353 -21.78 19.85 3.04
N ASN A 354 -22.67 18.88 2.70
CA ASN A 354 -24.11 19.09 2.59
C ASN A 354 -24.78 19.40 3.94
N GLY A 355 -24.29 18.83 5.04
CA GLY A 355 -24.78 19.10 6.39
C GLY A 355 -24.45 20.49 6.90
N ALA A 356 -23.30 21.07 6.50
CA ALA A 356 -22.92 22.42 6.84
C ALA A 356 -23.74 23.47 6.07
N SER A 357 -24.04 23.23 4.79
CA SER A 357 -24.84 24.15 3.94
C SER A 357 -26.32 24.22 4.37
N ARG A 358 -26.84 23.24 5.14
CA ARG A 358 -28.23 23.27 5.66
C ARG A 358 -28.39 23.95 7.02
N LYS A 359 -27.31 24.40 7.64
CA LYS A 359 -27.34 25.13 8.93
C LYS A 359 -27.22 26.64 8.79
N ASP A 360 -26.94 27.12 7.60
CA ASP A 360 -26.77 28.54 7.29
C ASP A 360 -27.96 29.13 6.48
N ASP A 361 -29.05 28.35 6.27
CA ASP A 361 -30.36 28.80 5.80
C ASP A 361 -31.37 28.76 7.00
#